data_1c184bffba583c285359c7b17937d98a
#
_entry.id   1c184bffba583c285359c7b17937d98a
#
_cell.length_a   1.000
_cell.length_b   1.000
_cell.length_c   1.000
_cell.angle_alpha   90.00
_cell.angle_beta   90.00
_cell.angle_gamma   90.00
#
_symmetry.space_group_name_H-M   'P 1'
#
loop_
_entity.id
_entity.type
_entity.pdbx_description
1 polymer ?
#
loop_
_entity_poly.entity_id
_entity_poly.type
_entity_poly.pdbx_seq_one_letter_code
_entity_poly.pdbx_strand_id
1 'polypeptide(L)'
;MAKKQKHFMGSGAEEKFIQLFCDVFGPGKGQYVYLQYPVVDIYGRHRTIDFAIKSAFGKVAFEIDGTTWHSPEKVSEGKYIDDLLKQNSLVYDGWKVYRWTDRQIETTPERVKDELVTFLGESPALFYIDDDMPAQNGKVFILREHQEEALRNLCQMRNEHQTIALVQGATGSGKSAIGVLDAKSLGKRTLFLAHTNELVEQAYSNFRKLWPEVSVGMMVGKYHETDQFVICASIQSIVNKL
;
A
#
# COMPACT_ATOMS: atom_id res chain seq x y z
N MET A 1 -27.57 3.50 -14.99
CA MET A 1 -27.92 2.78 -13.73
C MET A 1 -26.73 2.85 -12.80
N ALA A 2 -26.77 3.70 -11.79
CA ALA A 2 -25.71 3.87 -10.80
C ALA A 2 -25.64 2.62 -9.92
N LYS A 3 -24.48 1.93 -9.90
CA LYS A 3 -24.22 0.85 -8.95
C LYS A 3 -24.20 1.44 -7.54
N LYS A 4 -25.17 1.04 -6.68
CA LYS A 4 -25.17 1.32 -5.27
C LYS A 4 -23.81 0.94 -4.67
N GLN A 5 -23.05 1.92 -4.18
CA GLN A 5 -21.97 1.69 -3.24
C GLN A 5 -22.56 0.87 -2.08
N LYS A 6 -21.96 -0.27 -1.77
CA LYS A 6 -22.27 -1.01 -0.55
C LYS A 6 -21.92 -0.07 0.61
N HIS A 7 -22.93 0.35 1.36
CA HIS A 7 -22.74 1.07 2.61
C HIS A 7 -21.84 0.24 3.52
N PHE A 8 -20.74 0.82 3.94
CA PHE A 8 -19.93 0.36 5.03
C PHE A 8 -20.77 0.38 6.31
N MET A 9 -20.93 -0.77 6.96
CA MET A 9 -21.67 -0.90 8.24
C MET A 9 -20.66 -0.98 9.39
N GLY A 10 -19.83 0.06 9.53
CA GLY A 10 -18.97 0.26 10.70
C GLY A 10 -19.64 1.13 11.76
N SER A 11 -19.00 1.29 12.91
CA SER A 11 -19.38 2.34 13.87
C SER A 11 -19.17 3.72 13.26
N GLY A 12 -19.87 4.75 13.72
CA GLY A 12 -19.68 6.12 13.18
C GLY A 12 -18.21 6.62 13.29
N ALA A 13 -17.47 6.15 14.30
CA ALA A 13 -16.06 6.46 14.48
C ALA A 13 -15.17 5.76 13.43
N GLU A 14 -15.48 4.52 13.07
CA GLU A 14 -14.77 3.79 12.02
C GLU A 14 -14.95 4.44 10.64
N GLU A 15 -16.19 4.86 10.31
CA GLU A 15 -16.48 5.57 9.06
C GLU A 15 -15.72 6.89 9.00
N LYS A 16 -15.69 7.64 10.10
CA LYS A 16 -14.94 8.90 10.22
C LYS A 16 -13.44 8.69 10.12
N PHE A 17 -12.88 7.61 10.70
CA PHE A 17 -11.47 7.29 10.56
C PHE A 17 -11.06 7.09 9.10
N ILE A 18 -11.83 6.32 8.33
CA ILE A 18 -11.56 6.14 6.89
C ILE A 18 -11.61 7.48 6.14
N GLN A 19 -12.54 8.37 6.51
CA GLN A 19 -12.59 9.70 5.92
C GLN A 19 -11.30 10.49 6.23
N LEU A 20 -10.83 10.52 7.48
CA LEU A 20 -9.58 11.17 7.88
C LEU A 20 -8.38 10.59 7.14
N PHE A 21 -8.33 9.27 7.00
CA PHE A 21 -7.29 8.59 6.23
C PHE A 21 -7.29 9.03 4.76
N CYS A 22 -8.46 9.09 4.12
CA CYS A 22 -8.61 9.56 2.74
C CYS A 22 -8.30 11.06 2.58
N ASP A 23 -8.62 11.88 3.57
CA ASP A 23 -8.28 13.30 3.57
C ASP A 23 -6.76 13.52 3.56
N VAL A 24 -6.01 12.68 4.30
CA VAL A 24 -4.54 12.75 4.39
C VAL A 24 -3.86 12.19 3.15
N PHE A 25 -4.25 10.99 2.72
CA PHE A 25 -3.52 10.23 1.70
C PHE A 25 -4.19 10.23 0.33
N GLY A 26 -5.36 10.85 0.23
CA GLY A 26 -6.17 10.89 -0.99
C GLY A 26 -7.19 9.74 -1.07
N PRO A 27 -8.34 9.98 -1.74
CA PRO A 27 -9.45 9.02 -1.78
C PRO A 27 -9.09 7.70 -2.46
N GLY A 28 -8.16 7.70 -3.40
CA GLY A 28 -7.66 6.47 -4.04
C GLY A 28 -6.87 5.56 -3.10
N LYS A 29 -6.38 6.06 -1.96
CA LYS A 29 -5.63 5.26 -0.98
C LYS A 29 -6.53 4.45 -0.05
N GLY A 30 -7.77 4.82 0.11
CA GLY A 30 -8.75 4.02 0.88
C GLY A 30 -8.93 2.60 0.36
N GLN A 31 -8.63 2.33 -0.91
CA GLN A 31 -8.66 0.97 -1.46
C GLN A 31 -7.60 0.03 -0.87
N TYR A 32 -6.55 0.55 -0.25
CA TYR A 32 -5.48 -0.21 0.39
C TYR A 32 -5.73 -0.46 1.88
N VAL A 33 -6.82 0.07 2.42
CA VAL A 33 -7.23 -0.13 3.81
C VAL A 33 -8.28 -1.23 3.86
N TYR A 34 -7.96 -2.30 4.54
CA TYR A 34 -8.85 -3.43 4.73
C TYR A 34 -9.63 -3.27 6.03
N LEU A 35 -10.90 -3.52 5.94
CA LEU A 35 -11.82 -3.46 7.07
C LEU A 35 -11.96 -4.85 7.70
N GLN A 36 -11.94 -4.91 9.03
CA GLN A 36 -12.17 -6.14 9.79
C GLN A 36 -11.24 -7.27 9.31
N TYR A 37 -9.94 -6.99 9.25
CA TYR A 37 -8.95 -7.94 8.74
C TYR A 37 -8.73 -9.11 9.71
N PRO A 38 -8.94 -10.37 9.28
CA PRO A 38 -8.80 -11.53 10.13
C PRO A 38 -7.31 -11.84 10.40
N VAL A 39 -6.99 -12.11 11.65
CA VAL A 39 -5.67 -12.55 12.11
C VAL A 39 -5.83 -13.68 13.12
N VAL A 40 -4.72 -14.32 13.48
CA VAL A 40 -4.68 -15.35 14.49
C VAL A 40 -3.68 -14.94 15.57
N ASP A 41 -4.07 -15.04 16.86
CA ASP A 41 -3.17 -14.75 17.95
C ASP A 41 -2.15 -15.90 18.20
N ILE A 42 -1.19 -15.69 19.08
CA ILE A 42 -0.14 -16.68 19.40
C ILE A 42 -0.69 -18.01 19.96
N TYR A 43 -1.96 -18.06 20.38
CA TYR A 43 -2.63 -19.27 20.85
C TYR A 43 -3.57 -19.89 19.82
N GLY A 44 -3.53 -19.40 18.55
CA GLY A 44 -4.36 -19.92 17.48
C GLY A 44 -5.81 -19.41 17.50
N ARG A 45 -6.16 -18.39 18.28
CA ARG A 45 -7.52 -17.83 18.30
C ARG A 45 -7.71 -16.82 17.21
N HIS A 46 -8.84 -16.89 16.53
CA HIS A 46 -9.21 -15.91 15.52
C HIS A 46 -9.48 -14.53 16.15
N ARG A 47 -8.87 -13.51 15.59
CA ARG A 47 -8.98 -12.10 15.96
C ARG A 47 -9.27 -11.27 14.72
N THR A 48 -9.66 -10.03 14.93
CA THR A 48 -9.92 -9.08 13.84
C THR A 48 -9.24 -7.76 14.15
N ILE A 49 -8.57 -7.19 13.14
CA ILE A 49 -8.05 -5.83 13.15
C ILE A 49 -9.10 -4.94 12.52
N ASP A 50 -9.43 -3.79 13.11
CA ASP A 50 -10.47 -2.90 12.57
C ASP A 50 -10.11 -2.41 11.18
N PHE A 51 -8.87 -1.94 11.01
CA PHE A 51 -8.32 -1.53 9.71
C PHE A 51 -6.89 -2.01 9.54
N ALA A 52 -6.59 -2.60 8.42
CA ALA A 52 -5.26 -3.10 8.11
C ALA A 52 -4.73 -2.59 6.78
N ILE A 53 -3.44 -2.31 6.74
CA ILE A 53 -2.67 -2.18 5.50
C ILE A 53 -1.60 -3.26 5.55
N LYS A 54 -1.56 -4.10 4.53
CA LYS A 54 -0.55 -5.14 4.39
C LYS A 54 0.09 -5.04 3.02
N SER A 55 1.40 -5.03 2.98
CA SER A 55 2.17 -4.92 1.75
C SER A 55 3.53 -5.58 1.89
N ALA A 56 4.25 -5.72 0.78
CA ALA A 56 5.64 -6.17 0.78
C ALA A 56 6.57 -5.34 1.69
N PHE A 57 6.18 -4.11 2.04
CA PHE A 57 6.98 -3.18 2.84
C PHE A 57 6.58 -3.11 4.32
N GLY A 58 5.57 -3.86 4.71
CA GLY A 58 5.16 -3.94 6.10
C GLY A 58 3.66 -4.13 6.31
N LYS A 59 3.34 -4.39 7.57
CA LYS A 59 1.98 -4.60 8.06
C LYS A 59 1.64 -3.49 9.04
N VAL A 60 0.51 -2.82 8.84
CA VAL A 60 0.02 -1.76 9.73
C VAL A 60 -1.40 -2.09 10.16
N ALA A 61 -1.62 -2.12 11.45
CA ALA A 61 -2.92 -2.30 12.08
C ALA A 61 -3.38 -0.99 12.72
N PHE A 62 -4.61 -0.61 12.46
CA PHE A 62 -5.29 0.51 13.12
C PHE A 62 -6.48 -0.03 13.89
N GLU A 63 -6.58 0.35 15.16
CA GLU A 63 -7.63 -0.06 16.07
C GLU A 63 -8.37 1.17 16.58
N ILE A 64 -9.68 1.11 16.59
CA ILE A 64 -10.54 2.20 17.06
C ILE A 64 -11.25 1.75 18.35
N ASP A 65 -10.73 2.23 19.46
CA ASP A 65 -11.22 1.85 20.77
C ASP A 65 -12.41 2.70 21.20
N GLY A 66 -13.56 2.08 21.47
CA GLY A 66 -14.73 2.77 21.99
C GLY A 66 -14.48 3.32 23.40
N THR A 67 -14.78 4.60 23.67
CA THR A 67 -14.57 5.26 24.97
C THR A 67 -15.40 4.66 26.11
N THR A 68 -16.50 3.98 25.80
CA THR A 68 -17.29 3.25 26.79
C THR A 68 -16.55 2.09 27.45
N TRP A 69 -15.43 1.67 26.87
CA TRP A 69 -14.63 0.53 27.31
C TRP A 69 -13.41 0.93 28.16
N HIS A 70 -13.03 2.21 28.20
CA HIS A 70 -11.82 2.70 28.85
C HIS A 70 -12.02 3.44 30.18
N SER A 71 -13.20 3.37 30.77
CA SER A 71 -13.32 3.72 32.18
C SER A 71 -12.68 2.59 33.00
N PRO A 72 -11.59 2.84 33.75
CA PRO A 72 -10.89 1.80 34.53
C PRO A 72 -11.82 1.00 35.44
N GLU A 73 -12.98 1.56 35.79
CA GLU A 73 -13.99 0.95 36.64
C GLU A 73 -14.95 -0.02 35.92
N LYS A 74 -14.90 -0.09 34.57
CA LYS A 74 -15.87 -0.86 33.78
C LYS A 74 -15.30 -1.99 32.94
N VAL A 75 -13.98 -2.01 32.71
CA VAL A 75 -13.33 -3.09 31.95
C VAL A 75 -12.98 -4.21 32.90
N SER A 76 -13.51 -5.42 32.66
CA SER A 76 -13.07 -6.59 33.44
C SER A 76 -11.59 -6.84 33.17
N GLU A 77 -10.82 -7.20 34.21
CA GLU A 77 -9.41 -7.55 34.11
C GLU A 77 -9.15 -8.55 32.98
N GLY A 78 -10.02 -9.55 32.83
CA GLY A 78 -9.91 -10.53 31.75
C GLY A 78 -9.99 -9.93 30.34
N LYS A 79 -10.81 -8.90 30.11
CA LYS A 79 -10.89 -8.23 28.82
C LYS A 79 -9.62 -7.41 28.55
N TYR A 80 -9.11 -6.70 29.54
CA TYR A 80 -7.88 -5.94 29.42
C TYR A 80 -6.70 -6.86 29.05
N ILE A 81 -6.58 -8.01 29.73
CA ILE A 81 -5.56 -9.03 29.43
C ILE A 81 -5.72 -9.57 28.01
N ASP A 82 -6.95 -9.80 27.54
CA ASP A 82 -7.23 -10.30 26.20
C ASP A 82 -6.86 -9.28 25.11
N ASP A 83 -7.12 -7.99 25.35
CA ASP A 83 -6.73 -6.88 24.45
C ASP A 83 -5.19 -6.75 24.36
N LEU A 84 -4.49 -6.86 25.51
CA LEU A 84 -3.01 -6.90 25.54
C LEU A 84 -2.46 -8.10 24.76
N LEU A 85 -3.07 -9.26 24.92
CA LEU A 85 -2.68 -10.47 24.19
C LEU A 85 -2.83 -10.27 22.66
N LYS A 86 -3.96 -9.71 22.22
CA LYS A 86 -4.19 -9.36 20.81
C LYS A 86 -3.08 -8.44 20.30
N GLN A 87 -2.82 -7.33 21.00
CA GLN A 87 -1.79 -6.36 20.61
C GLN A 87 -0.40 -6.99 20.57
N ASN A 88 -0.01 -7.75 21.60
CA ASN A 88 1.29 -8.40 21.65
C ASN A 88 1.45 -9.44 20.53
N SER A 89 0.39 -10.18 20.20
CA SER A 89 0.39 -11.13 19.10
C SER A 89 0.60 -10.44 17.74
N LEU A 90 -0.06 -9.29 17.53
CA LEU A 90 0.14 -8.48 16.32
C LEU A 90 1.59 -7.96 16.22
N VAL A 91 2.13 -7.40 17.31
CA VAL A 91 3.51 -6.90 17.34
C VAL A 91 4.51 -8.04 17.10
N TYR A 92 4.28 -9.21 17.71
CA TYR A 92 5.12 -10.40 17.48
C TYR A 92 5.08 -10.86 16.01
N ASP A 93 3.93 -10.79 15.37
CA ASP A 93 3.75 -11.11 13.93
C ASP A 93 4.24 -9.98 12.99
N GLY A 94 4.87 -8.94 13.51
CA GLY A 94 5.49 -7.86 12.73
C GLY A 94 4.54 -6.74 12.30
N TRP A 95 3.35 -6.64 12.91
CA TRP A 95 2.47 -5.52 12.69
C TRP A 95 2.95 -4.28 13.44
N LYS A 96 2.90 -3.11 12.78
CA LYS A 96 2.91 -1.82 13.46
C LYS A 96 1.48 -1.53 13.89
N VAL A 97 1.24 -1.38 15.20
CA VAL A 97 -0.11 -1.21 15.74
C VAL A 97 -0.28 0.23 16.22
N TYR A 98 -1.29 0.91 15.69
CA TYR A 98 -1.68 2.26 16.09
C TYR A 98 -3.13 2.24 16.55
N ARG A 99 -3.40 2.95 17.66
CA ARG A 99 -4.72 2.91 18.30
C ARG A 99 -5.20 4.32 18.59
N TRP A 100 -6.48 4.58 18.32
CA TRP A 100 -7.17 5.80 18.69
C TRP A 100 -8.50 5.46 19.35
N THR A 101 -8.94 6.30 20.25
CA THR A 101 -10.29 6.21 20.78
C THR A 101 -11.28 6.86 19.81
N ASP A 102 -12.54 6.40 19.82
CA ASP A 102 -13.64 7.04 19.09
C ASP A 102 -13.72 8.53 19.41
N ARG A 103 -13.52 8.89 20.70
CA ARG A 103 -13.48 10.29 21.15
C ARG A 103 -12.36 11.11 20.48
N GLN A 104 -11.15 10.57 20.31
CA GLN A 104 -10.07 11.29 19.62
C GLN A 104 -10.43 11.56 18.17
N ILE A 105 -11.00 10.57 17.48
CA ILE A 105 -11.44 10.70 16.09
C ILE A 105 -12.54 11.76 15.96
N GLU A 106 -13.44 11.87 16.95
CA GLU A 106 -14.52 12.84 16.94
C GLU A 106 -14.09 14.25 17.33
N THR A 107 -13.30 14.37 18.39
CA THR A 107 -13.01 15.69 19.01
C THR A 107 -11.70 16.31 18.59
N THR A 108 -10.72 15.53 18.11
CA THR A 108 -9.40 15.99 17.70
C THR A 108 -8.96 15.42 16.33
N PRO A 109 -9.81 15.53 15.28
CA PRO A 109 -9.53 14.90 13.98
C PRO A 109 -8.24 15.40 13.32
N GLU A 110 -7.90 16.67 13.46
CA GLU A 110 -6.66 17.21 12.89
C GLU A 110 -5.41 16.60 13.52
N ARG A 111 -5.44 16.36 14.83
CA ARG A 111 -4.36 15.65 15.51
C ARG A 111 -4.22 14.22 15.02
N VAL A 112 -5.32 13.51 14.79
CA VAL A 112 -5.31 12.16 14.21
C VAL A 112 -4.69 12.18 12.81
N LYS A 113 -4.99 13.19 11.99
CA LYS A 113 -4.38 13.36 10.67
C LYS A 113 -2.86 13.57 10.77
N ASP A 114 -2.39 14.45 11.68
CA ASP A 114 -0.97 14.69 11.90
C ASP A 114 -0.24 13.41 12.36
N GLU A 115 -0.86 12.66 13.26
CA GLU A 115 -0.34 11.37 13.73
C GLU A 115 -0.30 10.34 12.59
N LEU A 116 -1.30 10.27 11.72
CA LEU A 116 -1.30 9.41 10.52
C LEU A 116 -0.15 9.78 9.57
N VAL A 117 0.08 11.06 9.31
CA VAL A 117 1.23 11.53 8.52
C VAL A 117 2.54 11.10 9.16
N THR A 118 2.68 11.28 10.48
CA THR A 118 3.89 10.94 11.22
C THR A 118 4.17 9.44 11.20
N PHE A 119 3.16 8.61 11.39
CA PHE A 119 3.32 7.15 11.51
C PHE A 119 3.51 6.45 10.18
N LEU A 120 2.83 6.91 9.15
CA LEU A 120 2.90 6.31 7.82
C LEU A 120 3.88 7.06 6.92
N GLY A 121 4.00 8.37 7.09
CA GLY A 121 4.89 9.22 6.32
C GLY A 121 4.69 9.04 4.81
N GLU A 122 5.77 9.08 4.07
CA GLU A 122 5.83 8.70 2.65
C GLU A 122 5.99 7.17 2.49
N SER A 123 5.38 6.38 3.40
CA SER A 123 5.61 4.93 3.44
C SER A 123 5.20 4.25 2.14
N PRO A 124 6.11 3.55 1.48
CA PRO A 124 5.80 2.72 0.32
C PRO A 124 4.73 1.66 0.63
N ALA A 125 4.56 1.29 1.92
CA ALA A 125 3.55 0.34 2.39
C ALA A 125 2.13 0.69 1.95
N LEU A 126 1.83 1.98 1.70
CA LEU A 126 0.52 2.43 1.21
C LEU A 126 0.24 2.08 -0.26
N PHE A 127 1.20 1.55 -1.00
CA PHE A 127 1.08 1.40 -2.45
C PHE A 127 0.96 -0.04 -2.93
N TYR A 128 1.22 -1.03 -2.07
CA TYR A 128 1.24 -2.43 -2.45
C TYR A 128 0.25 -3.24 -1.63
N ILE A 129 -0.62 -3.96 -2.33
CA ILE A 129 -1.57 -4.91 -1.75
C ILE A 129 -0.91 -6.28 -1.74
N ASP A 130 -1.00 -6.97 -0.61
CA ASP A 130 -0.48 -8.32 -0.41
C ASP A 130 -1.52 -9.40 -0.79
N ASP A 131 -1.03 -10.62 -1.13
CA ASP A 131 -1.79 -11.75 -1.66
C ASP A 131 -2.86 -12.30 -0.73
N ASP A 132 -2.60 -12.25 0.57
CA ASP A 132 -3.51 -12.79 1.59
C ASP A 132 -4.76 -11.93 1.81
N MET A 133 -4.85 -10.81 1.13
CA MET A 133 -5.96 -9.89 1.28
C MET A 133 -7.10 -10.21 0.33
N PRO A 134 -8.33 -10.37 0.81
CA PRO A 134 -9.48 -10.56 -0.07
C PRO A 134 -9.62 -9.34 -0.99
N ALA A 135 -9.62 -9.61 -2.29
CA ALA A 135 -9.79 -8.58 -3.32
C ALA A 135 -11.12 -7.85 -3.11
N GLN A 136 -11.05 -6.58 -2.72
CA GLN A 136 -12.26 -5.80 -2.53
C GLN A 136 -12.88 -5.34 -3.86
N ASN A 137 -12.07 -5.12 -4.91
CA ASN A 137 -12.57 -4.77 -6.25
C ASN A 137 -11.50 -5.03 -7.31
N GLY A 138 -11.53 -6.16 -7.98
CA GLY A 138 -10.75 -6.41 -9.18
C GLY A 138 -9.52 -7.30 -8.98
N LYS A 139 -8.89 -7.69 -10.07
CA LYS A 139 -7.75 -8.59 -10.07
C LYS A 139 -6.57 -7.97 -9.32
N VAL A 140 -6.29 -8.48 -8.15
CA VAL A 140 -5.08 -8.15 -7.37
C VAL A 140 -3.87 -8.70 -8.12
N PHE A 141 -2.83 -7.89 -8.29
CA PHE A 141 -1.55 -8.37 -8.79
C PHE A 141 -0.78 -8.99 -7.62
N ILE A 142 -0.59 -10.29 -7.70
CA ILE A 142 0.06 -11.11 -6.67
C ILE A 142 1.57 -11.02 -6.85
N LEU A 143 2.29 -10.46 -5.85
CA LEU A 143 3.74 -10.50 -5.81
C LEU A 143 4.22 -11.89 -5.37
N ARG A 144 5.22 -12.42 -6.04
CA ARG A 144 5.93 -13.62 -5.59
C ARG A 144 6.97 -13.23 -4.54
N GLU A 145 7.29 -14.11 -3.61
CA GLU A 145 8.23 -13.88 -2.51
C GLU A 145 9.54 -13.18 -2.95
N HIS A 146 10.15 -13.65 -4.04
CA HIS A 146 11.38 -13.04 -4.58
C HIS A 146 11.17 -11.63 -5.15
N GLN A 147 9.95 -11.28 -5.58
CA GLN A 147 9.62 -9.93 -6.05
C GLN A 147 9.46 -8.98 -4.88
N GLU A 148 8.85 -9.44 -3.80
CA GLU A 148 8.75 -8.68 -2.54
C GLU A 148 10.12 -8.42 -1.94
N GLU A 149 10.98 -9.45 -1.90
CA GLU A 149 12.36 -9.33 -1.43
C GLU A 149 13.13 -8.30 -2.26
N ALA A 150 13.02 -8.34 -3.59
CA ALA A 150 13.67 -7.38 -4.48
C ALA A 150 13.21 -5.94 -4.21
N LEU A 151 11.89 -5.73 -4.01
CA LEU A 151 11.33 -4.41 -3.70
C LEU A 151 11.79 -3.91 -2.33
N ARG A 152 11.82 -4.77 -1.30
CA ARG A 152 12.37 -4.42 0.02
C ARG A 152 13.83 -3.99 -0.08
N ASN A 153 14.65 -4.75 -0.79
CA ASN A 153 16.06 -4.45 -0.97
C ASN A 153 16.28 -3.13 -1.72
N LEU A 154 15.49 -2.84 -2.76
CA LEU A 154 15.55 -1.57 -3.48
C LEU A 154 15.18 -0.39 -2.57
N CYS A 155 14.18 -0.54 -1.72
CA CYS A 155 13.81 0.47 -0.73
C CYS A 155 14.93 0.70 0.30
N GLN A 156 15.52 -0.37 0.84
CA GLN A 156 16.63 -0.29 1.78
C GLN A 156 17.85 0.40 1.18
N MET A 157 18.26 0.05 -0.05
CA MET A 157 19.37 0.67 -0.76
C MET A 157 19.20 2.19 -0.88
N ARG A 158 17.98 2.66 -1.16
CA ARG A 158 17.69 4.11 -1.23
C ARG A 158 17.80 4.79 0.13
N ASN A 159 17.34 4.14 1.20
CA ASN A 159 17.50 4.67 2.56
C ASN A 159 18.98 4.77 2.96
N GLU A 160 19.83 3.95 2.36
CA GLU A 160 21.29 3.99 2.48
C GLU A 160 21.95 4.95 1.45
N HIS A 161 21.16 5.79 0.78
CA HIS A 161 21.59 6.77 -0.23
C HIS A 161 22.23 6.14 -1.49
N GLN A 162 21.97 4.87 -1.77
CA GLN A 162 22.42 4.23 -3.00
C GLN A 162 21.45 4.58 -4.14
N THR A 163 21.99 5.02 -5.28
CA THR A 163 21.21 5.50 -6.42
C THR A 163 21.17 4.52 -7.59
N ILE A 164 21.98 3.47 -7.55
CA ILE A 164 22.07 2.46 -8.62
C ILE A 164 21.85 1.08 -8.00
N ALA A 165 20.97 0.30 -8.61
CA ALA A 165 20.70 -1.08 -8.22
C ALA A 165 20.69 -2.00 -9.44
N LEU A 166 21.15 -3.24 -9.27
CA LEU A 166 21.03 -4.31 -10.26
C LEU A 166 20.08 -5.38 -9.75
N VAL A 167 18.96 -5.59 -10.46
CA VAL A 167 18.02 -6.68 -10.19
C VAL A 167 18.23 -7.80 -11.19
N GLN A 168 18.79 -8.92 -10.72
CA GLN A 168 19.03 -10.11 -11.53
C GLN A 168 17.96 -11.18 -11.23
N GLY A 169 17.45 -11.81 -12.27
CA GLY A 169 16.47 -12.89 -12.14
C GLY A 169 16.27 -13.64 -13.46
N ALA A 170 15.73 -14.86 -13.37
CA ALA A 170 15.44 -15.69 -14.54
C ALA A 170 14.43 -15.03 -15.50
N THR A 171 14.36 -15.51 -16.74
CA THR A 171 13.30 -15.10 -17.67
C THR A 171 11.95 -15.54 -17.09
N GLY A 172 10.95 -14.67 -17.16
CA GLY A 172 9.62 -14.93 -16.60
C GLY A 172 9.49 -14.75 -15.08
N SER A 173 10.56 -14.33 -14.36
CA SER A 173 10.51 -14.04 -12.92
C SER A 173 9.74 -12.75 -12.56
N GLY A 174 9.31 -11.97 -13.56
CA GLY A 174 8.55 -10.73 -13.35
C GLY A 174 9.40 -9.48 -13.06
N LYS A 175 10.65 -9.44 -13.52
CA LYS A 175 11.53 -8.25 -13.39
C LYS A 175 10.87 -6.94 -13.83
N SER A 176 10.10 -6.98 -14.93
CA SER A 176 9.39 -5.79 -15.43
C SER A 176 8.31 -5.32 -14.45
N ALA A 177 7.65 -6.26 -13.76
CA ALA A 177 6.67 -5.90 -12.71
C ALA A 177 7.37 -5.26 -11.50
N ILE A 178 8.53 -5.78 -11.08
CA ILE A 178 9.36 -5.17 -10.03
C ILE A 178 9.69 -3.72 -10.41
N GLY A 179 10.17 -3.47 -11.64
CA GLY A 179 10.48 -2.12 -12.10
C GLY A 179 9.29 -1.16 -12.10
N VAL A 180 8.11 -1.64 -12.52
CA VAL A 180 6.87 -0.83 -12.48
C VAL A 180 6.47 -0.50 -11.05
N LEU A 181 6.46 -1.50 -10.17
CA LEU A 181 6.06 -1.33 -8.79
C LEU A 181 7.05 -0.46 -8.01
N ASP A 182 8.33 -0.61 -8.29
CA ASP A 182 9.36 0.25 -7.74
C ASP A 182 9.18 1.71 -8.16
N ALA A 183 8.94 1.97 -9.45
CA ALA A 183 8.62 3.31 -9.96
C ALA A 183 7.35 3.89 -9.32
N LYS A 184 6.31 3.05 -9.14
CA LYS A 184 5.07 3.42 -8.46
C LYS A 184 5.33 3.84 -7.02
N SER A 185 6.19 3.10 -6.29
CA SER A 185 6.52 3.43 -4.89
C SER A 185 7.24 4.75 -4.74
N LEU A 186 8.07 5.11 -5.71
CA LEU A 186 8.78 6.37 -5.72
C LEU A 186 7.86 7.56 -6.03
N GLY A 187 6.79 7.35 -6.80
CA GLY A 187 5.90 8.42 -7.22
C GLY A 187 6.61 9.54 -7.97
N LYS A 188 7.72 9.24 -8.66
CA LYS A 188 8.52 10.21 -9.41
C LYS A 188 8.38 10.00 -10.91
N ARG A 189 8.57 11.08 -11.68
CA ARG A 189 8.61 10.97 -13.15
C ARG A 189 9.62 9.92 -13.58
N THR A 190 9.19 8.96 -14.38
CA THR A 190 9.94 7.74 -14.68
C THR A 190 10.22 7.60 -16.18
N LEU A 191 11.45 7.27 -16.52
CA LEU A 191 11.84 6.84 -17.85
C LEU A 191 12.21 5.35 -17.83
N PHE A 192 11.44 4.53 -18.53
CA PHE A 192 11.72 3.10 -18.71
C PHE A 192 12.37 2.89 -20.09
N LEU A 193 13.55 2.28 -20.09
CA LEU A 193 14.34 2.04 -21.32
C LEU A 193 14.39 0.55 -21.63
N ALA A 194 14.17 0.22 -22.90
CA ALA A 194 14.37 -1.12 -23.43
C ALA A 194 15.08 -1.09 -24.80
N HIS A 195 15.64 -2.21 -25.21
CA HIS A 195 16.39 -2.29 -26.46
C HIS A 195 15.55 -2.74 -27.65
N THR A 196 14.37 -3.32 -27.44
CA THR A 196 13.43 -3.71 -28.51
C THR A 196 12.07 -3.05 -28.35
N ASN A 197 11.34 -2.92 -29.46
CA ASN A 197 10.01 -2.33 -29.48
C ASN A 197 9.00 -3.19 -28.68
N GLU A 198 9.11 -4.51 -28.77
CA GLU A 198 8.24 -5.44 -28.05
C GLU A 198 8.37 -5.27 -26.53
N LEU A 199 9.59 -5.05 -26.04
CA LEU A 199 9.84 -4.80 -24.62
C LEU A 199 9.30 -3.45 -24.16
N VAL A 200 9.33 -2.43 -25.03
CA VAL A 200 8.71 -1.13 -24.75
C VAL A 200 7.19 -1.25 -24.66
N GLU A 201 6.57 -1.95 -25.61
CA GLU A 201 5.12 -2.20 -25.61
C GLU A 201 4.68 -3.03 -24.40
N GLN A 202 5.47 -4.04 -24.05
CA GLN A 202 5.23 -4.84 -22.84
C GLN A 202 5.34 -3.98 -21.56
N ALA A 203 6.34 -3.11 -21.47
CA ALA A 203 6.49 -2.21 -20.34
C ALA A 203 5.32 -1.23 -20.26
N TYR A 204 4.93 -0.61 -21.37
CA TYR A 204 3.77 0.27 -21.46
C TYR A 204 2.49 -0.44 -20.96
N SER A 205 2.25 -1.66 -21.40
CA SER A 205 1.11 -2.46 -20.95
C SER A 205 1.18 -2.77 -19.45
N ASN A 206 2.38 -3.11 -18.94
CA ASN A 206 2.58 -3.39 -17.53
C ASN A 206 2.34 -2.15 -16.65
N PHE A 207 2.84 -0.97 -17.06
CA PHE A 207 2.58 0.28 -16.33
C PHE A 207 1.08 0.56 -16.26
N ARG A 208 0.35 0.46 -17.36
CA ARG A 208 -1.11 0.69 -17.38
C ARG A 208 -1.89 -0.33 -16.55
N LYS A 209 -1.38 -1.56 -16.45
CA LYS A 209 -2.01 -2.63 -15.66
C LYS A 209 -1.74 -2.49 -14.16
N LEU A 210 -0.50 -2.17 -13.78
CA LEU A 210 -0.06 -2.18 -12.38
C LEU A 210 -0.12 -0.79 -11.72
N TRP A 211 -0.19 0.25 -12.56
CA TRP A 211 -0.30 1.64 -12.11
C TRP A 211 -1.32 2.39 -12.98
N PRO A 212 -2.61 2.01 -12.91
CA PRO A 212 -3.65 2.53 -13.82
C PRO A 212 -3.91 4.04 -13.68
N GLU A 213 -3.56 4.65 -12.54
CA GLU A 213 -3.77 6.07 -12.26
C GLU A 213 -2.71 6.97 -12.92
N VAL A 214 -1.56 6.40 -13.35
CA VAL A 214 -0.47 7.19 -13.92
C VAL A 214 -0.65 7.38 -15.42
N SER A 215 -0.25 8.55 -15.90
CA SER A 215 -0.16 8.79 -17.35
C SER A 215 1.09 8.14 -17.92
N VAL A 216 0.92 7.30 -18.93
CA VAL A 216 2.01 6.54 -19.56
C VAL A 216 2.07 6.84 -21.03
N GLY A 217 3.23 7.17 -21.53
CA GLY A 217 3.51 7.40 -22.95
C GLY A 217 4.56 6.45 -23.52
N MET A 218 4.59 6.38 -24.84
CA MET A 218 5.58 5.62 -25.60
C MET A 218 6.46 6.53 -26.45
N MET A 219 7.75 6.19 -26.51
CA MET A 219 8.71 6.80 -27.41
C MET A 219 9.43 5.71 -28.21
N VAL A 220 8.72 5.23 -29.25
CA VAL A 220 9.18 4.14 -30.13
C VAL A 220 8.53 4.24 -31.51
N GLY A 221 9.32 4.12 -32.58
CA GLY A 221 8.83 4.18 -33.96
C GLY A 221 8.09 5.49 -34.24
N LYS A 222 6.79 5.41 -34.53
CA LYS A 222 5.89 6.55 -34.79
C LYS A 222 5.35 7.23 -33.54
N TYR A 223 5.51 6.62 -32.36
CA TYR A 223 5.00 7.16 -31.10
C TYR A 223 6.06 8.06 -30.45
N HIS A 224 5.64 9.29 -30.08
CA HIS A 224 6.51 10.33 -29.52
C HIS A 224 5.82 11.08 -28.37
N GLU A 225 5.35 10.34 -27.37
CA GLU A 225 4.58 10.86 -26.23
C GLU A 225 5.53 11.17 -25.07
N THR A 226 6.06 12.39 -25.02
CA THR A 226 7.11 12.78 -24.04
C THR A 226 6.58 13.52 -22.81
N ASP A 227 5.32 13.97 -22.82
CA ASP A 227 4.75 14.80 -21.75
C ASP A 227 4.07 13.98 -20.64
N GLN A 228 4.21 12.66 -20.68
CA GLN A 228 3.61 11.77 -19.72
C GLN A 228 4.48 11.61 -18.47
N PHE A 229 3.87 11.21 -17.37
CA PHE A 229 4.57 10.99 -16.10
C PHE A 229 5.55 9.80 -16.19
N VAL A 230 5.13 8.73 -16.87
CA VAL A 230 5.97 7.59 -17.22
C VAL A 230 6.17 7.57 -18.73
N ILE A 231 7.41 7.42 -19.19
CA ILE A 231 7.75 7.29 -20.61
C ILE A 231 8.44 5.93 -20.81
N CYS A 232 7.86 5.07 -21.63
CA CYS A 232 8.47 3.83 -22.08
C CYS A 232 9.13 4.05 -23.44
N ALA A 233 10.45 3.93 -23.53
CA ALA A 233 11.20 4.28 -24.73
C ALA A 233 12.18 3.21 -25.16
N SER A 234 12.43 3.13 -26.48
CA SER A 234 13.58 2.38 -26.98
C SER A 234 14.86 3.22 -26.89
N ILE A 235 15.98 2.56 -26.59
CA ILE A 235 17.29 3.23 -26.52
C ILE A 235 17.58 3.97 -27.84
N GLN A 236 17.27 3.34 -28.98
CA GLN A 236 17.48 3.95 -30.31
C GLN A 236 16.65 5.22 -30.52
N SER A 237 15.41 5.24 -30.01
CA SER A 237 14.54 6.40 -30.15
C SER A 237 15.01 7.61 -29.34
N ILE A 238 15.71 7.39 -28.24
CA ILE A 238 16.30 8.47 -27.43
C ILE A 238 17.59 8.97 -28.04
N VAL A 239 18.51 8.06 -28.41
CA VAL A 239 19.82 8.43 -28.96
C VAL A 239 19.68 9.24 -30.26
N ASN A 240 18.71 8.95 -31.10
CA ASN A 240 18.47 9.70 -32.34
C ASN A 240 17.85 11.10 -32.14
N LYS A 241 17.59 11.51 -30.89
CA LYS A 241 17.01 12.81 -30.55
C LYS A 241 17.87 13.68 -29.62
N LEU A 242 19.01 13.15 -29.17
CA LEU A 242 20.07 13.90 -28.52
C LEU A 242 21.03 14.48 -29.59
#